data_c4b85e916f067a410f7c0386aa77ce32
#
_entry.id   c4b85e916f067a410f7c0386aa77ce32
#
_cell.length_a   1.000
_cell.length_b   1.000
_cell.length_c   1.000
_cell.angle_alpha   90.00
_cell.angle_beta   90.00
_cell.angle_gamma   90.00
#
_symmetry.space_group_name_H-M   'P 1'
#
loop_
_entity.id
_entity.type
_entity.pdbx_description
1 polymer ?
#
loop_
_entity_poly.entity_id
_entity_poly.type
_entity_poly.pdbx_seq_one_letter_code
_entity_poly.pdbx_strand_id
1 'polypeptide(L)'
;MFTRRGDTGETDTALKKRVGKASPLVEFEGTLDEAISFIGNALVITRWDDVRQDLLAAQEDLYTLGEDVSAEGKARVIKPDRVEWLEQRSREYKAEIGKVRLFVVPGGSVEATSMHIARTVTRRLERLAVYLSTEMEINRFIMIYLNRLSSLLFMTALVSNRRLGIEERIWDIRRES
;
A
#
# COMPACT_ATOMS: atom_id res chain seq x y z
N MET A 1 2.84 -6.29 -25.97
CA MET A 1 2.00 -6.37 -27.21
C MET A 1 0.84 -5.41 -27.02
N PHE A 2 0.55 -4.55 -27.97
CA PHE A 2 -0.56 -3.58 -27.91
C PHE A 2 -1.70 -4.02 -28.83
N THR A 3 -2.95 -3.81 -28.42
CA THR A 3 -4.16 -4.19 -29.17
C THR A 3 -4.80 -3.03 -29.92
N ARG A 4 -4.35 -1.79 -29.67
CA ARG A 4 -4.93 -0.52 -30.15
C ARG A 4 -6.37 -0.24 -29.68
N ARG A 5 -6.99 -1.15 -28.93
CA ARG A 5 -8.39 -0.97 -28.42
C ARG A 5 -8.52 0.17 -27.41
N GLY A 6 -7.42 0.60 -26.80
CA GLY A 6 -7.39 1.69 -25.83
C GLY A 6 -7.05 3.08 -26.38
N ASP A 7 -6.83 3.21 -27.69
CA ASP A 7 -6.37 4.47 -28.32
C ASP A 7 -7.44 5.56 -28.31
N THR A 8 -8.72 5.19 -28.10
CA THR A 8 -9.85 6.10 -27.98
C THR A 8 -10.11 6.60 -26.57
N GLY A 9 -9.20 6.32 -25.58
CA GLY A 9 -9.36 6.74 -24.19
C GLY A 9 -10.26 5.84 -23.35
N GLU A 10 -10.58 4.64 -23.82
CA GLU A 10 -11.38 3.64 -23.11
C GLU A 10 -10.60 2.35 -22.87
N THR A 11 -11.04 1.55 -21.88
CA THR A 11 -10.47 0.24 -21.56
C THR A 11 -11.59 -0.76 -21.22
N ASP A 12 -11.26 -2.05 -21.25
CA ASP A 12 -12.16 -3.12 -20.80
C ASP A 12 -11.86 -3.45 -19.33
N THR A 13 -12.88 -3.55 -18.48
CA THR A 13 -12.75 -4.05 -17.11
C THR A 13 -12.66 -5.58 -17.09
N ALA A 14 -12.32 -6.18 -15.93
CA ALA A 14 -12.34 -7.62 -15.73
C ALA A 14 -13.70 -8.26 -16.07
N LEU A 15 -14.80 -7.55 -15.85
CA LEU A 15 -16.16 -7.99 -16.22
C LEU A 15 -16.51 -7.67 -17.68
N LYS A 16 -15.52 -7.33 -18.53
CA LYS A 16 -15.69 -7.01 -19.96
C LYS A 16 -16.64 -5.82 -20.23
N LYS A 17 -16.84 -4.95 -19.24
CA LYS A 17 -17.51 -3.66 -19.43
C LYS A 17 -16.51 -2.65 -20.00
N ARG A 18 -16.96 -1.87 -20.99
CA ARG A 18 -16.17 -0.79 -21.57
C ARG A 18 -16.31 0.46 -20.72
N VAL A 19 -15.19 1.05 -20.28
CA VAL A 19 -15.16 2.24 -19.40
C VAL A 19 -14.11 3.24 -19.87
N GLY A 20 -14.33 4.51 -19.59
CA GLY A 20 -13.35 5.56 -19.84
C GLY A 20 -12.12 5.40 -18.95
N LYS A 21 -10.92 5.64 -19.47
CA LYS A 21 -9.66 5.56 -18.73
C LYS A 21 -9.56 6.60 -17.60
N ALA A 22 -10.38 7.66 -17.64
CA ALA A 22 -10.49 8.67 -16.57
C ALA A 22 -11.53 8.30 -15.50
N SER A 23 -12.12 7.10 -15.54
CA SER A 23 -13.09 6.68 -14.53
C SER A 23 -12.43 6.40 -13.17
N PRO A 24 -13.16 6.55 -12.05
CA PRO A 24 -12.65 6.27 -10.71
C PRO A 24 -12.10 4.85 -10.55
N LEU A 25 -12.73 3.87 -11.19
CA LEU A 25 -12.28 2.47 -11.17
C LEU A 25 -10.90 2.32 -11.82
N VAL A 26 -10.69 2.91 -13.00
CA VAL A 26 -9.40 2.81 -13.72
C VAL A 26 -8.30 3.58 -13.00
N GLU A 27 -8.62 4.73 -12.38
CA GLU A 27 -7.68 5.46 -11.53
C GLU A 27 -7.27 4.65 -10.28
N PHE A 28 -8.24 3.96 -9.67
CA PHE A 28 -7.96 3.06 -8.56
C PHE A 28 -7.06 1.90 -9.00
N GLU A 29 -7.38 1.21 -10.11
CA GLU A 29 -6.59 0.09 -10.64
C GLU A 29 -5.17 0.54 -11.02
N GLY A 30 -5.00 1.71 -11.63
CA GLY A 30 -3.69 2.27 -11.96
C GLY A 30 -2.87 2.61 -10.72
N THR A 31 -3.48 3.19 -9.70
CA THR A 31 -2.80 3.48 -8.43
C THR A 31 -2.48 2.21 -7.63
N LEU A 32 -3.32 1.17 -7.75
CA LEU A 32 -3.04 -0.15 -7.20
C LEU A 32 -1.79 -0.77 -7.83
N ASP A 33 -1.68 -0.74 -9.15
CA ASP A 33 -0.49 -1.22 -9.87
C ASP A 33 0.77 -0.44 -9.47
N GLU A 34 0.66 0.89 -9.31
CA GLU A 34 1.74 1.73 -8.79
C GLU A 34 2.16 1.31 -7.37
N ALA A 35 1.20 1.05 -6.46
CA ALA A 35 1.48 0.59 -5.11
C ALA A 35 2.19 -0.77 -5.10
N ILE A 36 1.73 -1.73 -5.90
CA ILE A 36 2.35 -3.04 -6.08
C ILE A 36 3.80 -2.89 -6.59
N SER A 37 4.02 -1.99 -7.55
CA SER A 37 5.33 -1.73 -8.14
C SER A 37 6.31 -1.13 -7.12
N PHE A 38 5.88 -0.18 -6.29
CA PHE A 38 6.74 0.40 -5.23
C PHE A 38 7.02 -0.58 -4.09
N ILE A 39 6.07 -1.46 -3.74
CA ILE A 39 6.32 -2.55 -2.80
C ILE A 39 7.33 -3.53 -3.41
N GLY A 40 7.22 -3.84 -4.71
CA GLY A 40 8.20 -4.66 -5.42
C GLY A 40 9.60 -4.04 -5.41
N ASN A 41 9.71 -2.73 -5.59
CA ASN A 41 10.99 -2.03 -5.46
C ASN A 41 11.55 -2.16 -4.03
N ALA A 42 10.73 -1.94 -3.00
CA ALA A 42 11.14 -2.09 -1.60
C ALA A 42 11.58 -3.53 -1.28
N LEU A 43 10.90 -4.53 -1.85
CA LEU A 43 11.21 -5.96 -1.70
C LEU A 43 12.60 -6.32 -2.26
N VAL A 44 12.99 -5.75 -3.40
CA VAL A 44 14.31 -5.99 -4.00
C VAL A 44 15.42 -5.32 -3.18
N ILE A 45 15.14 -4.16 -2.60
CA ILE A 45 16.12 -3.35 -1.86
C ILE A 45 16.34 -3.89 -0.45
N THR A 46 15.29 -4.40 0.24
CA THR A 46 15.41 -4.85 1.63
C THR A 46 16.35 -6.05 1.77
N ARG A 47 17.23 -5.98 2.77
CA ARG A 47 18.14 -7.07 3.15
C ARG A 47 17.58 -7.98 4.25
N TRP A 48 16.41 -7.64 4.82
CA TRP A 48 15.79 -8.32 5.95
C TRP A 48 14.78 -9.35 5.46
N ASP A 49 15.00 -10.63 5.75
CA ASP A 49 14.15 -11.72 5.24
C ASP A 49 12.73 -11.65 5.80
N ASP A 50 12.55 -11.28 7.06
CA ASP A 50 11.23 -11.08 7.67
C ASP A 50 10.45 -9.95 6.98
N VAL A 51 11.09 -8.82 6.71
CA VAL A 51 10.49 -7.70 5.95
C VAL A 51 10.17 -8.12 4.53
N ARG A 52 11.07 -8.89 3.89
CA ARG A 52 10.88 -9.41 2.53
C ARG A 52 9.64 -10.29 2.43
N GLN A 53 9.44 -11.21 3.39
CA GLN A 53 8.26 -12.08 3.43
C GLN A 53 6.98 -11.28 3.63
N ASP A 54 7.01 -10.27 4.49
CA ASP A 54 5.84 -9.40 4.70
C ASP A 54 5.47 -8.59 3.46
N LEU A 55 6.46 -8.09 2.72
CA LEU A 55 6.23 -7.37 1.46
C LEU A 55 5.69 -8.28 0.35
N LEU A 56 6.19 -9.52 0.26
CA LEU A 56 5.65 -10.53 -0.67
C LEU A 56 4.18 -10.82 -0.37
N ALA A 57 3.86 -11.09 0.89
CA ALA A 57 2.48 -11.33 1.31
C ALA A 57 1.57 -10.11 1.04
N ALA A 58 2.08 -8.89 1.25
CA ALA A 58 1.35 -7.66 0.94
C ALA A 58 1.10 -7.49 -0.56
N GLN A 59 2.05 -7.85 -1.45
CA GLN A 59 1.83 -7.84 -2.89
C GLN A 59 0.73 -8.82 -3.31
N GLU A 60 0.73 -10.05 -2.78
CA GLU A 60 -0.30 -11.06 -3.04
C GLU A 60 -1.69 -10.58 -2.59
N ASP A 61 -1.76 -9.94 -1.43
CA ASP A 61 -3.00 -9.34 -0.94
C ASP A 61 -3.49 -8.19 -1.83
N LEU A 62 -2.58 -7.36 -2.36
CA LEU A 62 -2.96 -6.27 -3.26
C LEU A 62 -3.48 -6.80 -4.62
N TYR A 63 -2.94 -7.90 -5.15
CA TYR A 63 -3.54 -8.58 -6.30
C TYR A 63 -4.93 -9.11 -5.97
N THR A 64 -5.11 -9.75 -4.81
CA THR A 64 -6.43 -10.20 -4.33
C THR A 64 -7.41 -9.04 -4.18
N LEU A 65 -6.95 -7.89 -3.66
CA LEU A 65 -7.73 -6.67 -3.52
C LEU A 65 -8.17 -6.11 -4.89
N GLY A 66 -7.29 -6.15 -5.89
CA GLY A 66 -7.62 -5.78 -7.26
C GLY A 66 -8.70 -6.67 -7.86
N GLU A 67 -8.61 -7.99 -7.64
CA GLU A 67 -9.66 -8.93 -8.07
C GLU A 67 -11.00 -8.68 -7.36
N ASP A 68 -10.97 -8.40 -6.05
CA ASP A 68 -12.16 -8.10 -5.24
C ASP A 68 -12.94 -6.90 -5.81
N VAL A 69 -12.23 -5.82 -6.14
CA VAL A 69 -12.82 -4.61 -6.73
C VAL A 69 -13.25 -4.86 -8.18
N SER A 70 -12.34 -5.35 -9.02
CA SER A 70 -12.60 -5.49 -10.48
C SER A 70 -13.67 -6.53 -10.82
N ALA A 71 -13.83 -7.54 -9.97
CA ALA A 71 -14.87 -8.59 -10.12
C ALA A 71 -16.11 -8.33 -9.25
N GLU A 72 -16.25 -7.16 -8.64
CA GLU A 72 -17.40 -6.81 -7.79
C GLU A 72 -17.67 -7.89 -6.70
N GLY A 73 -16.62 -8.37 -6.03
CA GLY A 73 -16.70 -9.40 -4.99
C GLY A 73 -17.00 -10.83 -5.47
N LYS A 74 -17.02 -11.07 -6.79
CA LYS A 74 -17.34 -12.39 -7.37
C LYS A 74 -16.12 -13.30 -7.58
N ALA A 75 -14.93 -12.82 -7.22
CA ALA A 75 -13.67 -13.57 -7.30
C ALA A 75 -13.04 -13.72 -5.90
N ARG A 76 -11.70 -13.72 -5.80
CA ARG A 76 -11.02 -13.67 -4.50
C ARG A 76 -11.31 -12.33 -3.81
N VAL A 77 -11.48 -12.36 -2.50
CA VAL A 77 -11.80 -11.16 -1.70
C VAL A 77 -10.84 -11.00 -0.54
N ILE A 78 -10.60 -9.77 -0.14
CA ILE A 78 -9.85 -9.45 1.08
C ILE A 78 -10.70 -9.81 2.30
N LYS A 79 -10.13 -10.66 3.18
CA LYS A 79 -10.78 -11.17 4.39
C LYS A 79 -10.27 -10.48 5.65
N PRO A 80 -11.02 -10.54 6.77
CA PRO A 80 -10.63 -9.95 8.06
C PRO A 80 -9.26 -10.43 8.58
N ASP A 81 -8.95 -11.72 8.40
CA ASP A 81 -7.68 -12.33 8.86
C ASP A 81 -6.46 -11.65 8.25
N ARG A 82 -6.57 -11.11 7.02
CA ARG A 82 -5.48 -10.36 6.41
C ARG A 82 -5.26 -9.00 7.08
N VAL A 83 -6.32 -8.38 7.57
CA VAL A 83 -6.22 -7.16 8.38
C VAL A 83 -5.55 -7.46 9.74
N GLU A 84 -5.99 -8.53 10.40
CA GLU A 84 -5.42 -8.98 11.68
C GLU A 84 -3.93 -9.29 11.55
N TRP A 85 -3.53 -9.95 10.46
CA TRP A 85 -2.13 -10.21 10.14
C TRP A 85 -1.30 -8.92 10.05
N LEU A 86 -1.76 -7.90 9.31
CA LEU A 86 -1.07 -6.60 9.21
C LEU A 86 -0.92 -5.93 10.58
N GLU A 87 -1.95 -6.00 11.41
CA GLU A 87 -1.93 -5.44 12.76
C GLU A 87 -0.93 -6.17 13.66
N GLN A 88 -0.87 -7.52 13.56
CA GLN A 88 0.07 -8.31 14.31
C GLN A 88 1.52 -8.00 13.90
N ARG A 89 1.83 -8.00 12.59
CA ARG A 89 3.17 -7.66 12.09
C ARG A 89 3.59 -6.25 12.50
N SER A 90 2.67 -5.28 12.42
CA SER A 90 2.94 -3.90 12.85
C SER A 90 3.26 -3.81 14.35
N ARG A 91 2.58 -4.61 15.21
CA ARG A 91 2.87 -4.68 16.65
C ARG A 91 4.25 -5.27 16.92
N GLU A 92 4.64 -6.31 16.18
CA GLU A 92 5.96 -6.95 16.32
C GLU A 92 7.09 -5.97 15.98
N TYR A 93 7.02 -5.28 14.84
CA TYR A 93 8.00 -4.25 14.50
C TYR A 93 8.01 -3.08 15.49
N LYS A 94 6.83 -2.66 15.96
CA LYS A 94 6.75 -1.62 17.00
C LYS A 94 7.43 -2.05 18.30
N ALA A 95 7.32 -3.31 18.69
CA ALA A 95 8.02 -3.84 19.87
C ALA A 95 9.55 -3.79 19.70
N GLU A 96 10.06 -4.11 18.51
CA GLU A 96 11.48 -4.01 18.17
C GLU A 96 11.98 -2.56 18.17
N ILE A 97 11.21 -1.63 17.57
CA ILE A 97 11.55 -0.22 17.49
C ILE A 97 11.49 0.44 18.87
N GLY A 98 10.55 0.06 19.71
CA GLY A 98 10.26 0.68 20.99
C GLY A 98 9.43 1.96 20.85
N LYS A 99 9.92 3.09 21.38
CA LYS A 99 9.19 4.35 21.34
C LYS A 99 9.20 4.97 19.94
N VAL A 100 8.05 4.96 19.29
CA VAL A 100 7.83 5.66 18.02
C VAL A 100 7.55 7.14 18.30
N ARG A 101 8.32 8.03 17.71
CA ARG A 101 8.09 9.48 17.76
C ARG A 101 7.10 9.88 16.67
N LEU A 102 6.27 10.88 16.96
CA LEU A 102 5.41 11.50 15.96
C LEU A 102 6.25 12.40 15.03
N PHE A 103 5.78 12.55 13.78
CA PHE A 103 6.39 13.42 12.77
C PHE A 103 7.83 13.05 12.37
N VAL A 104 8.05 11.76 12.13
CA VAL A 104 9.27 11.28 11.48
C VAL A 104 9.34 11.85 10.07
N VAL A 105 10.46 12.50 9.73
CA VAL A 105 10.74 12.96 8.37
C VAL A 105 11.20 11.76 7.55
N PRO A 106 10.50 11.39 6.44
CA PRO A 106 10.90 10.28 5.58
C PRO A 106 12.35 10.40 5.12
N GLY A 107 13.16 9.35 5.37
CA GLY A 107 14.60 9.38 5.06
C GLY A 107 15.35 8.26 5.75
N GLY A 108 16.66 8.41 5.83
CA GLY A 108 17.59 7.44 6.42
C GLY A 108 18.18 6.53 5.35
N SER A 109 17.98 5.22 5.48
CA SER A 109 18.47 4.23 4.52
C SER A 109 17.67 4.21 3.22
N VAL A 110 18.23 3.59 2.20
CA VAL A 110 17.53 3.32 0.92
C VAL A 110 16.31 2.43 1.17
N GLU A 111 16.46 1.43 2.04
CA GLU A 111 15.38 0.55 2.45
C GLU A 111 14.22 1.35 3.07
N ALA A 112 14.50 2.18 4.06
CA ALA A 112 13.49 3.00 4.73
C ALA A 112 12.81 3.97 3.76
N THR A 113 13.58 4.62 2.88
CA THR A 113 13.04 5.56 1.88
C THR A 113 12.11 4.85 0.90
N SER A 114 12.47 3.66 0.42
CA SER A 114 11.61 2.86 -0.46
C SER A 114 10.29 2.47 0.21
N MET A 115 10.32 2.07 1.50
CA MET A 115 9.10 1.80 2.29
C MET A 115 8.24 3.07 2.44
N HIS A 116 8.85 4.23 2.66
CA HIS A 116 8.11 5.49 2.76
C HIS A 116 7.43 5.88 1.44
N ILE A 117 8.05 5.62 0.29
CA ILE A 117 7.43 5.84 -1.03
C ILE A 117 6.22 4.91 -1.18
N ALA A 118 6.39 3.60 -0.98
CA ALA A 118 5.31 2.62 -1.02
C ALA A 118 4.17 2.99 -0.07
N ARG A 119 4.48 3.43 1.16
CA ARG A 119 3.50 3.90 2.14
C ARG A 119 2.68 5.09 1.62
N THR A 120 3.31 6.08 1.02
CA THR A 120 2.57 7.28 0.56
C THR A 120 1.67 6.99 -0.62
N VAL A 121 2.08 6.09 -1.52
CA VAL A 121 1.24 5.60 -2.63
C VAL A 121 0.08 4.76 -2.10
N THR A 122 0.33 3.86 -1.14
CA THR A 122 -0.73 3.09 -0.46
C THR A 122 -1.79 4.01 0.18
N ARG A 123 -1.38 5.12 0.80
CA ARG A 123 -2.31 6.13 1.35
C ARG A 123 -3.08 6.88 0.26
N ARG A 124 -2.51 7.07 -0.92
CA ARG A 124 -3.25 7.60 -2.08
C ARG A 124 -4.30 6.59 -2.54
N LEU A 125 -3.92 5.32 -2.65
CA LEU A 125 -4.82 4.21 -2.99
C LEU A 125 -5.98 4.08 -1.98
N GLU A 126 -5.70 4.20 -0.67
CA GLU A 126 -6.73 4.22 0.38
C GLU A 126 -7.78 5.31 0.12
N ARG A 127 -7.34 6.54 -0.18
CA ARG A 127 -8.27 7.64 -0.48
C ARG A 127 -9.09 7.40 -1.75
N LEU A 128 -8.50 6.77 -2.76
CA LEU A 128 -9.23 6.37 -3.97
C LEU A 128 -10.23 5.25 -3.69
N ALA A 129 -9.89 4.28 -2.81
CA ALA A 129 -10.85 3.27 -2.36
C ALA A 129 -12.05 3.90 -1.63
N VAL A 130 -11.80 4.90 -0.76
CA VAL A 130 -12.87 5.66 -0.11
C VAL A 130 -13.74 6.38 -1.14
N TYR A 131 -13.13 7.06 -2.12
CA TYR A 131 -13.89 7.70 -3.19
C TYR A 131 -14.69 6.68 -4.00
N LEU A 132 -14.08 5.58 -4.41
CA LEU A 132 -14.74 4.52 -5.18
C LEU A 132 -15.93 3.92 -4.43
N SER A 133 -15.87 3.82 -3.10
CA SER A 133 -16.99 3.33 -2.26
C SER A 133 -18.22 4.26 -2.28
N THR A 134 -18.11 5.49 -2.78
CA THR A 134 -19.27 6.38 -3.01
C THR A 134 -19.93 6.15 -4.36
N GLU A 135 -19.22 5.54 -5.30
CA GLU A 135 -19.67 5.29 -6.67
C GLU A 135 -20.18 3.86 -6.88
N MET A 136 -19.66 2.90 -6.11
CA MET A 136 -20.03 1.48 -6.20
C MET A 136 -19.85 0.77 -4.86
N GLU A 137 -20.56 -0.35 -4.69
CA GLU A 137 -20.37 -1.20 -3.54
C GLU A 137 -19.01 -1.92 -3.62
N ILE A 138 -18.18 -1.75 -2.60
CA ILE A 138 -16.91 -2.46 -2.45
C ILE A 138 -16.82 -3.12 -1.07
N ASN A 139 -16.02 -4.16 -0.96
CA ASN A 139 -15.75 -4.83 0.31
C ASN A 139 -15.12 -3.85 1.32
N ARG A 140 -15.78 -3.67 2.47
CA ARG A 140 -15.32 -2.74 3.53
C ARG A 140 -13.90 -3.04 4.04
N PHE A 141 -13.46 -4.30 3.95
CA PHE A 141 -12.13 -4.70 4.41
C PHE A 141 -11.00 -4.14 3.53
N ILE A 142 -11.29 -3.73 2.29
CA ILE A 142 -10.33 -3.08 1.40
C ILE A 142 -9.78 -1.80 2.02
N MET A 143 -10.65 -0.90 2.47
CA MET A 143 -10.23 0.37 3.09
C MET A 143 -9.46 0.13 4.39
N ILE A 144 -9.94 -0.81 5.22
CA ILE A 144 -9.27 -1.16 6.48
C ILE A 144 -7.89 -1.75 6.20
N TYR A 145 -7.79 -2.67 5.24
CA TYR A 145 -6.53 -3.29 4.82
C TYR A 145 -5.52 -2.24 4.36
N LEU A 146 -5.88 -1.35 3.44
CA LEU A 146 -4.99 -0.31 2.92
C LEU A 146 -4.49 0.64 4.02
N ASN A 147 -5.36 0.99 4.97
CA ASN A 147 -4.97 1.77 6.14
C ASN A 147 -3.92 1.03 6.99
N ARG A 148 -4.14 -0.25 7.30
CA ARG A 148 -3.21 -1.08 8.08
C ARG A 148 -1.92 -1.36 7.31
N LEU A 149 -1.98 -1.59 5.99
CA LEU A 149 -0.80 -1.76 5.14
C LEU A 149 0.09 -0.52 5.19
N SER A 150 -0.50 0.67 5.11
CA SER A 150 0.27 1.91 5.25
C SER A 150 0.98 2.02 6.61
N SER A 151 0.38 1.50 7.67
CA SER A 151 0.99 1.44 9.00
C SER A 151 2.13 0.41 9.06
N LEU A 152 1.96 -0.76 8.46
CA LEU A 152 3.02 -1.76 8.35
C LEU A 152 4.23 -1.20 7.60
N LEU A 153 4.03 -0.56 6.45
CA LEU A 153 5.09 0.06 5.65
C LEU A 153 5.82 1.17 6.42
N PHE A 154 5.13 1.90 7.30
CA PHE A 154 5.76 2.84 8.19
C PHE A 154 6.65 2.13 9.23
N MET A 155 6.16 1.07 9.86
CA MET A 155 6.94 0.30 10.84
C MET A 155 8.16 -0.36 10.20
N THR A 156 8.02 -0.93 8.97
CA THR A 156 9.15 -1.53 8.25
C THR A 156 10.20 -0.49 7.85
N ALA A 157 9.82 0.74 7.54
CA ALA A 157 10.78 1.83 7.32
C ALA A 157 11.60 2.12 8.59
N LEU A 158 10.91 2.31 9.73
CA LEU A 158 11.59 2.61 11.00
C LEU A 158 12.47 1.46 11.50
N VAL A 159 12.01 0.21 11.37
CA VAL A 159 12.82 -0.96 11.78
C VAL A 159 14.06 -1.11 10.89
N SER A 160 13.96 -0.80 9.61
CA SER A 160 15.11 -0.83 8.69
C SER A 160 16.18 0.17 9.10
N ASN A 161 15.81 1.42 9.42
CA ASN A 161 16.75 2.41 9.95
C ASN A 161 17.34 1.97 11.29
N ARG A 162 16.52 1.49 12.23
CA ARG A 162 16.98 1.02 13.53
C ARG A 162 18.01 -0.11 13.42
N ARG A 163 17.73 -1.13 12.58
CA ARG A 163 18.65 -2.25 12.35
C ARG A 163 19.97 -1.83 11.71
N LEU A 164 19.99 -0.69 11.03
CA LEU A 164 21.18 -0.09 10.45
C LEU A 164 21.87 0.93 11.39
N GLY A 165 21.34 1.16 12.59
CA GLY A 165 21.87 2.16 13.52
C GLY A 165 21.65 3.60 13.06
N ILE A 166 20.69 3.84 12.16
CA ILE A 166 20.36 5.17 11.63
C ILE A 166 19.26 5.78 12.50
N GLU A 167 19.52 6.98 13.03
CA GLU A 167 18.54 7.72 13.82
C GLU A 167 17.49 8.39 12.93
N GLU A 168 16.23 8.35 13.39
CA GLU A 168 15.12 9.03 12.71
C GLU A 168 15.24 10.54 12.86
N ARG A 169 15.13 11.25 11.75
CA ARG A 169 14.98 12.71 11.77
C ARG A 169 13.55 13.06 12.17
N ILE A 170 13.41 13.81 13.26
CA ILE A 170 12.10 14.23 13.78
C ILE A 170 11.83 15.68 13.37
N TRP A 171 10.63 15.94 12.86
CA TRP A 171 10.16 17.31 12.66
C TRP A 171 9.67 17.89 13.99
N ASP A 172 10.29 18.96 14.45
CA ASP A 172 9.89 19.68 15.65
C ASP A 172 8.86 20.76 15.32
N ILE A 173 7.61 20.51 15.70
CA ILE A 173 6.50 21.47 15.47
C ILE A 173 6.58 22.68 16.40
N ARG A 174 7.41 22.65 17.46
CA ARG A 174 7.45 23.69 18.48
C ARG A 174 8.49 24.79 18.20
N ARG A 175 9.14 24.79 17.04
CA ARG A 175 10.24 25.71 16.72
C ARG A 175 9.82 27.12 16.27
N GLU A 176 8.56 27.50 16.35
CA GLU A 176 8.10 28.86 16.06
C GLU A 176 7.22 29.37 17.20
N SER A 177 7.86 29.90 18.23
CA SER A 177 7.28 30.87 19.15
C SER A 177 8.40 31.72 19.76
#